data_76ccdb341a1de671cf2fb337b832d5fc
#
_entry.id   76ccdb341a1de671cf2fb337b832d5fc
#
_cell.length_a   1.000
_cell.length_b   1.000
_cell.length_c   1.000
_cell.angle_alpha   90.00
_cell.angle_beta   90.00
_cell.angle_gamma   90.00
#
_symmetry.space_group_name_H-M   'P 1'
#
loop_
_entity.id
_entity.type
_entity.pdbx_description
1 polymer ?
#
loop_
_entity_poly.entity_id
_entity_poly.type
_entity_poly.pdbx_seq_one_letter_code
_entity_poly.pdbx_strand_id
1 'polypeptide(L)'
;MYALVEDNTITKIFNYPKGFTLGDIQYPQNIFSLWTKVEKEAIGIYEIEQDNTNKKNEDWYINTDVSYAFGSGKVTASYGTATARAITDSTYTNQDNTDGLIPEGKSVGDVKTKGLKTVKKEIFDRQAAGLLAKYDWYIIRNTEASTAIPSAITDYRTAVR
;
A
#
# COMPACT_ATOMS: atom_id res chain seq x y z
N MET A 1 14.60 -7.26 -12.41
CA MET A 1 14.37 -8.57 -11.76
C MET A 1 14.47 -9.66 -12.79
N TYR A 2 14.91 -10.86 -12.40
CA TYR A 2 15.07 -12.01 -13.31
C TYR A 2 14.45 -13.26 -12.68
N ALA A 3 14.09 -14.22 -13.54
CA ALA A 3 13.61 -15.53 -13.12
C ALA A 3 14.46 -16.63 -13.80
N LEU A 4 14.71 -17.70 -13.07
CA LEU A 4 15.20 -18.95 -13.64
C LEU A 4 14.00 -19.82 -13.97
N VAL A 5 13.95 -20.29 -15.20
CA VAL A 5 12.91 -21.17 -15.71
C VAL A 5 13.56 -22.48 -16.16
N GLU A 6 13.11 -23.58 -15.60
CA GLU A 6 13.53 -24.93 -15.93
C GLU A 6 12.27 -25.73 -16.25
N ASP A 7 12.26 -26.45 -17.34
CA ASP A 7 11.13 -27.26 -17.80
C ASP A 7 9.78 -26.50 -17.80
N ASN A 8 9.80 -25.26 -18.34
CA ASN A 8 8.66 -24.34 -18.37
C ASN A 8 8.11 -23.92 -16.98
N THR A 9 8.87 -24.16 -15.92
CA THR A 9 8.49 -23.82 -14.56
C THR A 9 9.49 -22.80 -13.99
N ILE A 10 8.98 -21.76 -13.31
CA ILE A 10 9.83 -20.80 -12.61
C ILE A 10 10.32 -21.47 -11.32
N THR A 11 11.63 -21.73 -11.27
CA THR A 11 12.28 -22.38 -10.13
C THR A 11 12.88 -21.37 -9.14
N LYS A 12 13.23 -20.18 -9.63
CA LYS A 12 13.85 -19.14 -8.79
C LYS A 12 13.58 -17.74 -9.28
N ILE A 13 13.38 -16.81 -8.34
CA ILE A 13 13.28 -15.37 -8.61
C ILE A 13 14.53 -14.68 -8.07
N PHE A 14 15.15 -13.81 -8.89
CA PHE A 14 16.25 -12.95 -8.52
C PHE A 14 15.78 -11.51 -8.43
N ASN A 15 15.56 -11.02 -7.22
CA ASN A 15 15.17 -9.63 -6.99
C ASN A 15 16.26 -8.63 -7.40
N TYR A 16 17.52 -9.08 -7.33
CA TYR A 16 18.72 -8.36 -7.77
C TYR A 16 19.73 -9.34 -8.36
N PRO A 17 20.62 -8.87 -9.26
CA PRO A 17 21.69 -9.68 -9.79
C PRO A 17 22.56 -10.30 -8.70
N LYS A 18 22.75 -11.61 -8.72
CA LYS A 18 23.67 -12.35 -7.85
C LYS A 18 24.14 -13.64 -8.52
N GLY A 19 25.31 -14.12 -8.15
CA GLY A 19 25.80 -15.42 -8.63
C GLY A 19 24.87 -16.56 -8.20
N PHE A 20 24.80 -17.59 -9.02
CA PHE A 20 23.99 -18.78 -8.74
C PHE A 20 24.63 -20.01 -9.40
N THR A 21 24.18 -21.19 -8.99
CA THR A 21 24.57 -22.48 -9.57
C THR A 21 23.37 -23.07 -10.29
N LEU A 22 23.58 -23.58 -11.49
CA LEU A 22 22.60 -24.33 -12.29
C LEU A 22 23.22 -25.66 -12.71
N GLY A 23 22.71 -26.76 -12.22
CA GLY A 23 23.41 -28.06 -12.31
C GLY A 23 24.79 -27.96 -11.63
N ASP A 24 25.84 -28.37 -12.35
CA ASP A 24 27.23 -28.29 -11.87
C ASP A 24 27.95 -27.00 -12.26
N ILE A 25 27.26 -26.06 -12.94
CA ILE A 25 27.87 -24.83 -13.47
C ILE A 25 27.55 -23.67 -12.53
N GLN A 26 28.63 -22.98 -12.12
CA GLN A 26 28.53 -21.76 -11.32
C GLN A 26 28.55 -20.53 -12.23
N TYR A 27 27.48 -19.74 -12.19
CA TYR A 27 27.35 -18.49 -12.94
C TYR A 27 27.62 -17.29 -12.04
N PRO A 28 28.56 -16.41 -12.43
CA PRO A 28 28.87 -15.21 -11.67
C PRO A 28 27.78 -14.14 -11.85
N GLN A 29 27.73 -13.17 -10.93
CA GLN A 29 26.74 -12.08 -10.95
C GLN A 29 26.79 -11.25 -12.24
N ASN A 30 27.94 -11.07 -12.85
CA ASN A 30 28.15 -10.19 -14.00
C ASN A 30 27.45 -10.66 -15.30
N ILE A 31 26.96 -11.90 -15.37
CA ILE A 31 26.16 -12.36 -16.53
C ILE A 31 24.91 -11.51 -16.72
N PHE A 32 24.32 -11.00 -15.64
CA PHE A 32 23.10 -10.17 -15.71
C PHE A 32 23.34 -8.82 -16.39
N SER A 33 24.56 -8.32 -16.38
CA SER A 33 24.95 -7.05 -17.02
C SER A 33 25.70 -7.21 -18.33
N LEU A 34 26.48 -8.28 -18.50
CA LEU A 34 27.33 -8.47 -19.66
C LEU A 34 26.69 -9.29 -20.77
N TRP A 35 25.83 -10.25 -20.39
CA TRP A 35 25.21 -11.13 -21.37
C TRP A 35 24.01 -10.46 -22.03
N THR A 36 23.82 -10.76 -23.30
CA THR A 36 22.63 -10.37 -24.06
C THR A 36 21.39 -11.09 -23.53
N LYS A 37 20.21 -10.62 -23.94
CA LYS A 37 18.95 -11.28 -23.61
C LYS A 37 18.95 -12.74 -24.06
N VAL A 38 19.38 -13.00 -25.28
CA VAL A 38 19.42 -14.35 -25.91
C VAL A 38 20.33 -15.30 -25.12
N GLU A 39 21.52 -14.84 -24.72
CA GLU A 39 22.46 -15.67 -23.95
C GLU A 39 21.88 -16.01 -22.55
N LYS A 40 21.19 -15.08 -21.90
CA LYS A 40 20.51 -15.34 -20.62
C LYS A 40 19.37 -16.34 -20.79
N GLU A 41 18.53 -16.14 -21.80
CA GLU A 41 17.40 -17.04 -22.09
C GLU A 41 17.86 -18.45 -22.48
N ALA A 42 19.02 -18.60 -23.13
CA ALA A 42 19.59 -19.90 -23.47
C ALA A 42 19.92 -20.77 -22.25
N ILE A 43 20.12 -20.18 -21.08
CA ILE A 43 20.33 -20.89 -19.79
C ILE A 43 19.11 -20.79 -18.87
N GLY A 44 17.95 -20.40 -19.41
CA GLY A 44 16.69 -20.30 -18.65
C GLY A 44 16.56 -19.02 -17.80
N ILE A 45 17.42 -18.02 -17.98
CA ILE A 45 17.30 -16.74 -17.25
C ILE A 45 16.48 -15.75 -18.08
N TYR A 46 15.32 -15.39 -17.57
CA TYR A 46 14.40 -14.44 -18.20
C TYR A 46 14.31 -13.15 -17.39
N GLU A 47 14.24 -12.03 -18.09
CA GLU A 47 13.87 -10.76 -17.47
C GLU A 47 12.37 -10.77 -17.16
N ILE A 48 12.00 -10.31 -15.96
CA ILE A 48 10.60 -10.28 -15.53
C ILE A 48 9.95 -8.99 -16.05
N GLU A 49 8.94 -9.15 -16.90
CA GLU A 49 8.09 -8.06 -17.38
C GLU A 49 6.99 -7.77 -16.36
N GLN A 50 6.81 -6.51 -15.98
CA GLN A 50 5.78 -6.12 -15.03
C GLN A 50 4.47 -5.80 -15.76
N ASP A 51 3.40 -6.53 -15.43
CA ASP A 51 2.03 -6.25 -15.86
C ASP A 51 1.25 -5.59 -14.70
N ASN A 52 0.96 -4.31 -14.85
CA ASN A 52 0.23 -3.51 -13.89
C ASN A 52 -1.25 -3.32 -14.26
N THR A 53 -1.79 -4.06 -15.23
CA THR A 53 -3.18 -3.89 -15.72
C THR A 53 -4.20 -3.97 -14.58
N ASN A 54 -4.01 -4.90 -13.65
CA ASN A 54 -4.91 -5.11 -12.50
C ASN A 54 -4.50 -4.32 -11.25
N LYS A 55 -3.34 -3.66 -11.26
CA LYS A 55 -2.91 -2.85 -10.12
C LYS A 55 -3.83 -1.64 -9.98
N LYS A 56 -4.41 -1.49 -8.80
CA LYS A 56 -5.28 -0.35 -8.45
C LYS A 56 -4.62 0.54 -7.40
N ASN A 57 -5.12 1.77 -7.29
CA ASN A 57 -4.65 2.71 -6.28
C ASN A 57 -4.89 2.16 -4.86
N GLU A 58 -3.83 2.05 -4.08
CA GLU A 58 -3.84 1.47 -2.73
C GLU A 58 -4.59 2.31 -1.69
N ASP A 59 -4.89 3.56 -1.99
CA ASP A 59 -5.80 4.37 -1.16
C ASP A 59 -7.22 3.79 -1.10
N TRP A 60 -7.67 3.15 -2.19
CA TRP A 60 -9.04 2.70 -2.38
C TRP A 60 -9.19 1.19 -2.51
N TYR A 61 -8.09 0.49 -2.81
CA TYR A 61 -8.08 -0.94 -3.08
C TYR A 61 -6.98 -1.65 -2.29
N ILE A 62 -7.19 -2.92 -2.07
CA ILE A 62 -6.18 -3.88 -1.61
C ILE A 62 -5.78 -4.68 -2.84
N ASN A 63 -4.54 -4.48 -3.30
CA ASN A 63 -3.99 -5.29 -4.38
C ASN A 63 -3.61 -6.67 -3.83
N THR A 64 -3.66 -7.69 -4.69
CA THR A 64 -3.12 -9.02 -4.36
C THR A 64 -1.59 -8.97 -4.32
N ASP A 65 -0.97 -10.00 -3.78
CA ASP A 65 0.44 -10.24 -3.99
C ASP A 65 0.73 -10.45 -5.49
N VAL A 66 1.97 -10.14 -5.88
CA VAL A 66 2.43 -10.35 -7.26
C VAL A 66 2.60 -11.84 -7.50
N SER A 67 1.99 -12.33 -8.56
CA SER A 67 2.18 -13.69 -9.08
C SER A 67 3.10 -13.66 -10.30
N TYR A 68 3.87 -14.71 -10.49
CA TYR A 68 4.79 -14.87 -11.61
C TYR A 68 4.35 -16.03 -12.47
N ALA A 69 4.33 -15.82 -13.79
CA ALA A 69 3.99 -16.85 -14.76
C ALA A 69 4.98 -16.84 -15.92
N PHE A 70 5.39 -18.03 -16.38
CA PHE A 70 6.13 -18.21 -17.62
C PHE A 70 5.18 -18.65 -18.73
N GLY A 71 5.24 -17.97 -19.85
CA GLY A 71 4.44 -18.30 -21.03
C GLY A 71 4.90 -17.51 -22.25
N SER A 72 4.77 -18.12 -23.44
CA SER A 72 5.15 -17.49 -24.70
C SER A 72 6.60 -16.96 -24.73
N GLY A 73 7.53 -17.68 -24.06
CA GLY A 73 8.95 -17.34 -24.01
C GLY A 73 9.28 -16.12 -23.16
N LYS A 74 8.42 -15.75 -22.19
CA LYS A 74 8.66 -14.65 -21.26
C LYS A 74 8.12 -14.93 -19.87
N VAL A 75 8.67 -14.24 -18.88
CA VAL A 75 8.17 -14.26 -17.51
C VAL A 75 7.44 -12.95 -17.24
N THR A 76 6.20 -13.05 -16.80
CA THR A 76 5.36 -11.90 -16.45
C THR A 76 5.05 -11.91 -14.95
N ALA A 77 5.23 -10.76 -14.31
CA ALA A 77 4.80 -10.48 -12.94
C ALA A 77 3.49 -9.68 -12.99
N SER A 78 2.42 -10.21 -12.44
CA SER A 78 1.09 -9.59 -12.52
C SER A 78 0.37 -9.59 -11.17
N TYR A 79 -0.56 -8.66 -11.02
CA TYR A 79 -1.49 -8.61 -9.89
C TYR A 79 -2.79 -9.33 -10.26
N GLY A 80 -3.38 -10.04 -9.29
CA GLY A 80 -4.74 -10.55 -9.40
C GLY A 80 -5.78 -9.42 -9.28
N THR A 81 -7.04 -9.79 -9.14
CA THR A 81 -8.13 -8.84 -8.97
C THR A 81 -8.02 -8.12 -7.63
N ALA A 82 -7.90 -6.80 -7.66
CA ALA A 82 -7.86 -5.99 -6.46
C ALA A 82 -9.23 -5.92 -5.78
N THR A 83 -9.24 -5.93 -4.45
CA THR A 83 -10.46 -5.81 -3.63
C THR A 83 -10.64 -4.36 -3.17
N ALA A 84 -11.83 -3.79 -3.36
CA ALA A 84 -12.13 -2.46 -2.87
C ALA A 84 -12.11 -2.44 -1.32
N ARG A 85 -11.49 -1.41 -0.73
CA ARG A 85 -11.54 -1.19 0.72
C ARG A 85 -12.96 -0.81 1.13
N ALA A 86 -13.43 -1.30 2.26
CA ALA A 86 -14.73 -0.92 2.81
C ALA A 86 -14.78 0.59 3.08
N ILE A 87 -15.85 1.26 2.62
CA ILE A 87 -16.06 2.70 2.83
C ILE A 87 -16.60 2.97 4.24
N THR A 88 -17.52 2.11 4.71
CA THR A 88 -18.14 2.20 6.02
C THR A 88 -17.41 1.34 7.05
N ASP A 89 -17.52 1.73 8.30
CA ASP A 89 -17.01 0.95 9.42
C ASP A 89 -17.74 -0.40 9.50
N SER A 90 -17.03 -1.45 9.88
CA SER A 90 -17.64 -2.69 10.37
C SER A 90 -17.71 -2.67 11.90
N THR A 91 -18.74 -3.27 12.47
CA THR A 91 -18.96 -3.35 13.90
C THR A 91 -18.93 -4.79 14.39
N TYR A 92 -18.66 -4.97 15.69
CA TYR A 92 -18.79 -6.28 16.31
C TYR A 92 -20.25 -6.74 16.31
N THR A 93 -20.46 -7.98 15.96
CA THR A 93 -21.77 -8.64 15.86
C THR A 93 -22.04 -9.51 17.08
N ASN A 94 -23.29 -9.99 17.22
CA ASN A 94 -23.63 -11.01 18.22
C ASN A 94 -22.84 -12.31 18.00
N GLN A 95 -22.53 -12.65 16.75
CA GLN A 95 -21.71 -13.83 16.44
C GLN A 95 -20.28 -13.64 16.97
N ASP A 96 -19.68 -12.44 16.77
CA ASP A 96 -18.34 -12.13 17.32
C ASP A 96 -18.32 -12.28 18.84
N ASN A 97 -19.42 -11.93 19.52
CA ASN A 97 -19.55 -12.11 20.98
C ASN A 97 -19.62 -13.60 21.36
N THR A 98 -20.41 -14.37 20.63
CA THR A 98 -20.51 -15.83 20.86
C THR A 98 -19.18 -16.54 20.63
N ASP A 99 -18.42 -16.09 19.62
CA ASP A 99 -17.13 -16.67 19.24
C ASP A 99 -15.96 -16.16 20.12
N GLY A 100 -16.24 -15.28 21.10
CA GLY A 100 -15.22 -14.71 21.99
C GLY A 100 -14.23 -13.78 21.28
N LEU A 101 -14.63 -13.17 20.16
CA LEU A 101 -13.76 -12.31 19.32
C LEU A 101 -13.82 -10.83 19.72
N ILE A 102 -14.64 -10.46 20.70
CA ILE A 102 -14.74 -9.08 21.18
C ILE A 102 -13.67 -8.84 22.26
N PRO A 103 -12.73 -7.89 22.04
CA PRO A 103 -11.72 -7.56 23.04
C PRO A 103 -12.33 -6.98 24.33
N GLU A 104 -11.59 -7.08 25.42
CA GLU A 104 -11.97 -6.45 26.70
C GLU A 104 -12.22 -4.93 26.51
N GLY A 105 -13.30 -4.42 27.10
CA GLY A 105 -13.71 -3.03 27.00
C GLY A 105 -14.44 -2.67 25.69
N LYS A 106 -14.78 -3.67 24.86
CA LYS A 106 -15.61 -3.51 23.67
C LYS A 106 -16.92 -4.29 23.81
N SER A 107 -17.91 -3.89 23.01
CA SER A 107 -19.23 -4.49 22.99
C SER A 107 -19.73 -4.70 21.55
N VAL A 108 -20.79 -5.49 21.42
CA VAL A 108 -21.54 -5.59 20.16
C VAL A 108 -21.99 -4.20 19.72
N GLY A 109 -21.78 -3.86 18.45
CA GLY A 109 -22.07 -2.55 17.90
C GLY A 109 -20.86 -1.59 17.88
N ASP A 110 -19.83 -1.82 18.69
CA ASP A 110 -18.58 -1.04 18.62
C ASP A 110 -17.84 -1.29 17.29
N VAL A 111 -17.07 -0.28 16.87
CA VAL A 111 -16.28 -0.39 15.63
C VAL A 111 -15.22 -1.49 15.78
N LYS A 112 -15.33 -2.50 14.91
CA LYS A 112 -14.37 -3.60 14.74
C LYS A 112 -13.25 -3.18 13.81
N THR A 113 -13.61 -2.61 12.65
CA THR A 113 -12.66 -2.12 11.67
C THR A 113 -13.16 -0.81 11.07
N LYS A 114 -12.31 0.22 11.09
CA LYS A 114 -12.65 1.52 10.50
C LYS A 114 -12.66 1.43 8.97
N GLY A 115 -13.73 1.94 8.36
CA GLY A 115 -13.84 2.12 6.93
C GLY A 115 -13.07 3.36 6.43
N LEU A 116 -12.92 3.47 5.12
CA LEU A 116 -12.18 4.59 4.51
C LEU A 116 -12.74 5.96 4.90
N LYS A 117 -14.06 6.10 5.02
CA LYS A 117 -14.70 7.37 5.40
C LYS A 117 -14.20 7.85 6.76
N THR A 118 -14.18 6.96 7.75
CA THR A 118 -13.71 7.28 9.12
C THR A 118 -12.23 7.56 9.13
N VAL A 119 -11.41 6.72 8.47
CA VAL A 119 -9.96 6.91 8.40
C VAL A 119 -9.59 8.25 7.73
N LYS A 120 -10.20 8.56 6.59
CA LYS A 120 -9.93 9.82 5.88
C LYS A 120 -10.41 11.03 6.67
N LYS A 121 -11.58 10.93 7.32
CA LYS A 121 -12.09 11.99 8.22
C LYS A 121 -11.08 12.28 9.34
N GLU A 122 -10.57 11.28 10.03
CA GLU A 122 -9.59 11.45 11.11
C GLU A 122 -8.29 12.12 10.62
N ILE A 123 -7.86 11.80 9.39
CA ILE A 123 -6.70 12.43 8.77
C ILE A 123 -6.98 13.92 8.52
N PHE A 124 -8.13 14.24 7.92
CA PHE A 124 -8.50 15.64 7.64
C PHE A 124 -8.72 16.43 8.92
N ASP A 125 -9.38 15.87 9.92
CA ASP A 125 -9.58 16.52 11.24
C ASP A 125 -8.21 16.87 11.88
N ARG A 126 -7.24 15.95 11.80
CA ARG A 126 -5.88 16.20 12.31
C ARG A 126 -5.15 17.27 11.53
N GLN A 127 -5.27 17.28 10.19
CA GLN A 127 -4.70 18.32 9.34
C GLN A 127 -5.33 19.69 9.63
N ALA A 128 -6.67 19.73 9.74
CA ALA A 128 -7.40 20.95 10.09
C ALA A 128 -6.99 21.49 11.47
N ALA A 129 -6.89 20.61 12.47
CA ALA A 129 -6.39 21.00 13.78
C ALA A 129 -4.98 21.61 13.74
N GLY A 130 -4.06 21.02 12.97
CA GLY A 130 -2.72 21.55 12.77
C GLY A 130 -2.69 22.92 12.07
N LEU A 131 -3.60 23.14 11.12
CA LEU A 131 -3.73 24.43 10.45
C LEU A 131 -4.33 25.51 11.38
N LEU A 132 -5.34 25.16 12.18
CA LEU A 132 -5.99 26.06 13.12
C LEU A 132 -5.10 26.45 14.29
N ALA A 133 -4.27 25.51 14.79
CA ALA A 133 -3.36 25.74 15.91
C ALA A 133 -2.38 26.90 15.67
N LYS A 134 -1.99 27.15 14.41
CA LYS A 134 -1.09 28.26 14.04
C LYS A 134 -1.67 29.64 14.37
N TYR A 135 -2.99 29.74 14.47
CA TYR A 135 -3.73 30.98 14.67
C TYR A 135 -4.49 31.04 15.98
N ASP A 136 -4.35 30.04 16.87
CA ASP A 136 -5.05 30.00 18.14
C ASP A 136 -4.66 31.13 19.08
N TRP A 137 -3.42 31.64 18.97
CA TRP A 137 -2.97 32.79 19.74
C TRP A 137 -3.80 34.07 19.49
N TYR A 138 -4.41 34.22 18.28
CA TYR A 138 -5.33 35.32 18.01
C TYR A 138 -6.59 35.25 18.89
N ILE A 139 -7.09 34.05 19.13
CA ILE A 139 -8.26 33.81 19.97
C ILE A 139 -7.91 34.12 21.42
N ILE A 140 -6.78 33.61 21.90
CA ILE A 140 -6.29 33.86 23.26
C ILE A 140 -6.13 35.39 23.48
N ARG A 141 -5.46 36.10 22.60
CA ARG A 141 -5.27 37.54 22.68
C ARG A 141 -6.62 38.30 22.63
N ASN A 142 -7.55 37.89 21.84
CA ASN A 142 -8.90 38.47 21.81
C ASN A 142 -9.61 38.32 23.16
N THR A 143 -9.52 37.13 23.75
CA THR A 143 -10.17 36.80 25.04
C THR A 143 -9.50 37.57 26.19
N GLU A 144 -8.16 37.65 26.22
CA GLU A 144 -7.41 38.26 27.32
C GLU A 144 -7.34 39.78 27.23
N ALA A 145 -7.17 40.33 26.02
CA ALA A 145 -6.90 41.73 25.79
C ALA A 145 -7.96 42.45 24.95
N SER A 146 -9.08 41.78 24.66
CA SER A 146 -10.15 42.31 23.78
C SER A 146 -9.65 42.84 22.42
N THR A 147 -8.51 42.34 21.95
CA THR A 147 -7.96 42.72 20.67
C THR A 147 -8.68 42.05 19.53
N ALA A 148 -9.27 42.82 18.60
CA ALA A 148 -10.02 42.25 17.48
C ALA A 148 -9.19 41.27 16.62
N ILE A 149 -9.79 40.18 16.25
CA ILE A 149 -9.19 39.21 15.34
C ILE A 149 -9.31 39.75 13.90
N PRO A 150 -8.23 39.85 13.12
CA PRO A 150 -8.31 40.26 11.72
C PRO A 150 -9.30 39.39 10.94
N SER A 151 -10.14 39.99 10.09
CA SER A 151 -11.16 39.27 9.31
C SER A 151 -10.58 38.14 8.48
N ALA A 152 -9.42 38.35 7.85
CA ALA A 152 -8.72 37.30 7.08
C ALA A 152 -8.41 36.05 7.91
N ILE A 153 -8.13 36.19 9.21
CA ILE A 153 -7.91 35.02 10.11
C ILE A 153 -9.22 34.35 10.44
N THR A 154 -10.30 35.14 10.66
CA THR A 154 -11.64 34.57 10.90
C THR A 154 -12.14 33.80 9.69
N ASP A 155 -11.99 34.37 8.49
CA ASP A 155 -12.40 33.75 7.22
C ASP A 155 -11.60 32.46 6.96
N TYR A 156 -10.27 32.49 7.14
CA TYR A 156 -9.42 31.30 7.04
C TYR A 156 -9.86 30.19 8.01
N ARG A 157 -10.09 30.51 9.29
CA ARG A 157 -10.52 29.55 10.31
C ARG A 157 -11.88 28.94 9.99
N THR A 158 -12.79 29.73 9.40
CA THR A 158 -14.09 29.27 8.95
C THR A 158 -13.97 28.29 7.77
N ALA A 159 -13.09 28.60 6.82
CA ALA A 159 -12.84 27.75 5.65
C ALA A 159 -12.17 26.41 6.00
N VAL A 160 -11.39 26.34 7.09
CA VAL A 160 -10.70 25.14 7.54
C VAL A 160 -11.61 24.22 8.38
N ARG A 161 -12.69 24.72 8.97
CA ARG A 161 -13.65 23.95 9.77
C ARG A 161 -14.71 23.24 8.95
#